data_d021549cc83a267058ce61613b67311b
#
_entry.id   d021549cc83a267058ce61613b67311b
#
_cell.length_a   1.000
_cell.length_b   1.000
_cell.length_c   1.000
_cell.angle_alpha   90.00
_cell.angle_beta   90.00
_cell.angle_gamma   90.00
#
_symmetry.space_group_name_H-M   'P 1'
#
loop_
_entity.id
_entity.type
_entity.pdbx_description
1 polymer ?
#
loop_
_entity_poly.entity_id
_entity_poly.type
_entity_poly.pdbx_seq_one_letter_code
_entity_poly.pdbx_strand_id
1 'polypeptide(L)'
;MGTARKSEPSRRKGSDMSETHGDTRSDTYAELAAVGPYGVRPGHALITMVEPHPGHEYAYNRWYEDDHYYAGAMAMPWMYAGRRWVATRDLQLLRYPEKSAVAEPVTAGCYLSTYWVTEGRYDEHMKWTVGINKRLNRDGRVYQDRTHVFTAFQDHAATVYRDGAAGPRDFHALDHPYAGLVLEVVDVELAEQREELLEWLRSRHLPKALAGSPAAMVTIFRPTPLPGDRMTYVKQVEGVDTRLTLLWFLESDPRECWQERFTGLGDQVAGAGLGARVELMAPFVPTVPGTDRYVDRLR
;
A
#
# COMPACT_ATOMS: atom_id res chain seq x y z
N MET A 1 -75.44 -6.36 -54.95
CA MET A 1 -74.55 -6.84 -56.02
C MET A 1 -73.43 -5.85 -56.20
N GLY A 2 -72.22 -6.19 -55.82
CA GLY A 2 -71.04 -5.29 -55.90
C GLY A 2 -69.81 -6.08 -55.54
N THR A 3 -69.09 -6.42 -56.55
CA THR A 3 -67.89 -7.29 -56.49
C THR A 3 -66.67 -6.57 -55.88
N ALA A 4 -66.10 -7.15 -54.88
CA ALA A 4 -64.88 -6.65 -54.25
C ALA A 4 -63.65 -7.08 -55.07
N ARG A 5 -62.84 -6.09 -55.49
CA ARG A 5 -61.47 -6.31 -56.04
C ARG A 5 -60.48 -6.42 -54.89
N LYS A 6 -59.78 -7.56 -54.85
CA LYS A 6 -58.58 -7.77 -54.05
C LYS A 6 -57.39 -7.01 -54.65
N SER A 7 -56.74 -6.14 -53.88
CA SER A 7 -55.46 -5.55 -54.19
C SER A 7 -54.34 -6.32 -53.49
N GLU A 8 -53.42 -6.84 -54.26
CA GLU A 8 -52.15 -7.43 -53.76
C GLU A 8 -51.22 -6.39 -53.13
N PRO A 9 -50.48 -6.75 -52.05
CA PRO A 9 -49.49 -5.88 -51.50
C PRO A 9 -48.12 -6.05 -52.21
N SER A 10 -47.60 -4.95 -52.70
CA SER A 10 -46.25 -4.78 -53.26
C SER A 10 -45.19 -5.20 -52.25
N ARG A 11 -44.34 -6.18 -52.67
CA ARG A 11 -43.08 -6.52 -51.96
C ARG A 11 -42.09 -5.35 -52.10
N ARG A 12 -41.87 -4.62 -51.01
CA ARG A 12 -40.65 -3.77 -50.85
C ARG A 12 -39.47 -4.70 -50.54
N LYS A 13 -38.47 -4.69 -51.40
CA LYS A 13 -37.13 -5.22 -51.11
C LYS A 13 -36.51 -4.31 -50.03
N GLY A 14 -36.40 -4.82 -48.82
CA GLY A 14 -35.55 -4.24 -47.78
C GLY A 14 -34.09 -4.56 -48.13
N SER A 15 -33.28 -3.54 -48.38
CA SER A 15 -31.84 -3.67 -48.39
C SER A 15 -31.37 -3.90 -46.97
N ASP A 16 -30.96 -5.12 -46.72
CA ASP A 16 -30.24 -5.51 -45.51
C ASP A 16 -28.83 -4.94 -45.63
N MET A 17 -28.61 -3.77 -45.08
CA MET A 17 -27.29 -3.23 -44.80
C MET A 17 -27.03 -3.43 -43.30
N SER A 18 -26.75 -4.66 -42.90
CA SER A 18 -26.04 -4.91 -41.66
C SER A 18 -24.57 -4.47 -41.85
N GLU A 19 -24.28 -3.20 -41.68
CA GLU A 19 -22.92 -2.76 -41.37
C GLU A 19 -22.55 -3.32 -40.02
N THR A 20 -21.91 -4.49 -40.01
CA THR A 20 -21.12 -4.96 -38.88
C THR A 20 -19.95 -3.96 -38.75
N HIS A 21 -20.14 -2.91 -37.96
CA HIS A 21 -19.01 -2.19 -37.41
C HIS A 21 -18.28 -3.18 -36.50
N GLY A 22 -17.32 -3.88 -37.07
CA GLY A 22 -16.35 -4.60 -36.26
C GLY A 22 -15.70 -3.62 -35.31
N ASP A 23 -16.03 -3.74 -34.02
CA ASP A 23 -15.34 -3.00 -32.96
C ASP A 23 -13.87 -3.43 -33.01
N THR A 24 -13.03 -2.62 -33.65
CA THR A 24 -11.58 -2.83 -33.76
C THR A 24 -10.87 -2.49 -32.45
N ARG A 25 -11.59 -2.29 -31.36
CA ARG A 25 -10.99 -2.14 -30.04
C ARG A 25 -10.42 -3.48 -29.62
N SER A 26 -9.12 -3.49 -29.41
CA SER A 26 -8.41 -4.60 -28.80
C SER A 26 -9.14 -5.02 -27.51
N ASP A 27 -9.46 -6.29 -27.38
CA ASP A 27 -10.03 -6.83 -26.16
C ASP A 27 -8.92 -6.98 -25.11
N THR A 28 -8.68 -5.89 -24.38
CA THR A 28 -7.65 -5.81 -23.35
C THR A 28 -7.77 -6.94 -22.32
N TYR A 29 -8.96 -7.41 -22.02
CA TYR A 29 -9.16 -8.50 -21.05
C TYR A 29 -8.77 -9.86 -21.63
N ALA A 30 -9.05 -10.10 -22.90
CA ALA A 30 -8.60 -11.30 -23.58
C ALA A 30 -7.08 -11.32 -23.71
N GLU A 31 -6.45 -10.18 -24.00
CA GLU A 31 -4.99 -10.02 -24.05
C GLU A 31 -4.37 -10.29 -22.66
N LEU A 32 -4.93 -9.72 -21.57
CA LEU A 32 -4.48 -9.95 -20.22
C LEU A 32 -4.61 -11.44 -19.83
N ALA A 33 -5.73 -12.09 -20.18
CA ALA A 33 -5.95 -13.50 -19.90
C ALA A 33 -4.99 -14.40 -20.71
N ALA A 34 -4.64 -14.02 -21.92
CA ALA A 34 -3.70 -14.77 -22.77
C ALA A 34 -2.25 -14.74 -22.24
N VAL A 35 -1.88 -13.71 -21.52
CA VAL A 35 -0.54 -13.56 -20.91
C VAL A 35 -0.44 -14.22 -19.52
N GLY A 36 -1.58 -14.41 -18.81
CA GLY A 36 -1.62 -15.05 -17.49
C GLY A 36 -1.34 -16.57 -17.49
N PRO A 37 -1.28 -17.22 -16.32
CA PRO A 37 -1.43 -16.62 -15.00
C PRO A 37 -0.22 -15.83 -14.55
N TYR A 38 -0.47 -14.78 -13.75
CA TYR A 38 0.59 -13.95 -13.18
C TYR A 38 1.12 -14.54 -11.87
N GLY A 39 2.39 -14.23 -11.55
CA GLY A 39 2.95 -14.55 -10.25
C GLY A 39 2.23 -13.79 -9.12
N VAL A 40 2.19 -14.40 -7.93
CA VAL A 40 1.56 -13.80 -6.75
C VAL A 40 2.57 -13.16 -5.79
N ARG A 41 3.85 -13.06 -6.18
CA ARG A 41 4.88 -12.43 -5.34
C ARG A 41 4.67 -10.92 -5.29
N PRO A 42 4.83 -10.29 -4.12
CA PRO A 42 4.90 -8.84 -4.04
C PRO A 42 6.15 -8.35 -4.80
N GLY A 43 5.95 -7.57 -5.85
CA GLY A 43 7.04 -6.92 -6.58
C GLY A 43 7.30 -5.53 -6.01
N HIS A 44 6.23 -4.78 -5.80
CA HIS A 44 6.27 -3.46 -5.17
C HIS A 44 5.19 -3.33 -4.11
N ALA A 45 5.40 -2.38 -3.20
CA ALA A 45 4.39 -1.94 -2.25
C ALA A 45 4.09 -0.45 -2.44
N LEU A 46 2.84 -0.05 -2.25
CA LEU A 46 2.52 1.32 -1.86
C LEU A 46 2.36 1.34 -0.35
N ILE A 47 3.17 2.14 0.33
CA ILE A 47 3.10 2.37 1.76
C ILE A 47 2.82 3.86 1.97
N THR A 48 1.68 4.20 2.58
CA THR A 48 1.27 5.58 2.76
C THR A 48 0.76 5.82 4.17
N MET A 49 1.40 6.75 4.90
CA MET A 49 1.02 7.17 6.23
C MET A 49 0.45 8.59 6.16
N VAL A 50 -0.77 8.76 6.67
CA VAL A 50 -1.57 9.97 6.50
C VAL A 50 -2.11 10.45 7.84
N GLU A 51 -2.12 11.77 7.99
CA GLU A 51 -2.73 12.48 9.11
C GLU A 51 -3.95 13.28 8.61
N PRO A 52 -5.19 12.95 9.03
CA PRO A 52 -6.33 13.84 8.83
C PRO A 52 -6.13 15.14 9.63
N HIS A 53 -6.57 16.27 9.08
CA HIS A 53 -6.55 17.52 9.85
C HIS A 53 -7.49 17.43 11.06
N PRO A 54 -7.24 18.17 12.15
CA PRO A 54 -8.07 18.15 13.34
C PRO A 54 -9.54 18.45 13.03
N GLY A 55 -10.45 17.58 13.49
CA GLY A 55 -11.88 17.66 13.24
C GLY A 55 -12.35 16.99 11.92
N HIS A 56 -11.41 16.47 11.13
CA HIS A 56 -11.69 15.80 9.85
C HIS A 56 -11.50 14.28 9.89
N GLU A 57 -11.22 13.71 11.06
CA GLU A 57 -10.88 12.29 11.23
C GLU A 57 -12.02 11.37 10.73
N TYR A 58 -13.24 11.69 11.09
CA TYR A 58 -14.43 10.94 10.69
C TYR A 58 -14.67 10.99 9.19
N ALA A 59 -14.69 12.21 8.63
CA ALA A 59 -14.92 12.42 7.20
C ALA A 59 -13.82 11.78 6.35
N TYR A 60 -12.56 11.86 6.80
CA TYR A 60 -11.43 11.18 6.16
C TYR A 60 -11.61 9.65 6.20
N ASN A 61 -11.97 9.09 7.35
CA ASN A 61 -12.14 7.63 7.47
C ASN A 61 -13.26 7.15 6.54
N ARG A 62 -14.43 7.82 6.52
CA ARG A 62 -15.54 7.45 5.63
C ARG A 62 -15.17 7.57 4.17
N TRP A 63 -14.54 8.68 3.75
CA TRP A 63 -14.06 8.83 2.39
C TRP A 63 -13.12 7.69 1.98
N TYR A 64 -12.22 7.28 2.88
CA TYR A 64 -11.27 6.23 2.56
C TYR A 64 -11.93 4.85 2.50
N GLU A 65 -12.77 4.51 3.47
CA GLU A 65 -13.46 3.21 3.57
C GLU A 65 -14.50 3.03 2.45
N ASP A 66 -15.27 4.07 2.17
CA ASP A 66 -16.45 3.96 1.31
C ASP A 66 -16.14 4.24 -0.17
N ASP A 67 -15.00 4.88 -0.49
CA ASP A 67 -14.65 5.27 -1.85
C ASP A 67 -13.19 4.99 -2.22
N HIS A 68 -12.24 5.68 -1.57
CA HIS A 68 -10.87 5.79 -2.08
C HIS A 68 -10.09 4.47 -2.05
N TYR A 69 -10.30 3.65 -1.04
CA TYR A 69 -9.67 2.33 -0.93
C TYR A 69 -9.94 1.48 -2.16
N TYR A 70 -11.16 1.48 -2.64
CA TYR A 70 -11.56 0.71 -3.82
C TYR A 70 -11.26 1.46 -5.12
N ALA A 71 -11.78 2.67 -5.29
CA ALA A 71 -11.69 3.41 -6.54
C ALA A 71 -10.27 3.92 -6.85
N GLY A 72 -9.51 4.28 -5.83
CA GLY A 72 -8.15 4.83 -5.94
C GLY A 72 -7.04 3.80 -5.89
N ALA A 73 -7.33 2.56 -5.43
CA ALA A 73 -6.32 1.53 -5.25
C ALA A 73 -6.76 0.15 -5.76
N MET A 74 -7.75 -0.49 -5.11
CA MET A 74 -8.06 -1.91 -5.32
C MET A 74 -8.77 -2.24 -6.65
N ALA A 75 -9.26 -1.24 -7.40
CA ALA A 75 -9.93 -1.47 -8.70
C ALA A 75 -8.96 -1.85 -9.83
N MET A 76 -7.67 -1.95 -9.54
CA MET A 76 -6.63 -2.21 -10.53
C MET A 76 -6.21 -3.70 -10.53
N PRO A 77 -6.01 -4.32 -11.72
CA PRO A 77 -5.66 -5.74 -11.82
C PRO A 77 -4.35 -6.15 -11.14
N TRP A 78 -3.39 -5.24 -11.08
CA TRP A 78 -2.05 -5.52 -10.58
C TRP A 78 -1.86 -5.29 -9.08
N MET A 79 -2.83 -4.66 -8.44
CA MET A 79 -2.87 -4.48 -6.98
C MET A 79 -3.77 -5.56 -6.39
N TYR A 80 -3.19 -6.64 -5.91
CA TYR A 80 -3.93 -7.83 -5.53
C TYR A 80 -4.28 -7.91 -4.04
N ALA A 81 -3.63 -7.13 -3.18
CA ALA A 81 -3.93 -7.07 -1.77
C ALA A 81 -3.74 -5.64 -1.23
N GLY A 82 -4.55 -5.28 -0.25
CA GLY A 82 -4.46 -3.99 0.44
C GLY A 82 -4.99 -4.10 1.86
N ARG A 83 -4.42 -3.32 2.78
CA ARG A 83 -4.90 -3.25 4.17
C ARG A 83 -4.67 -1.87 4.75
N ARG A 84 -5.64 -1.42 5.55
CA ARG A 84 -5.54 -0.21 6.34
C ARG A 84 -5.21 -0.55 7.80
N TRP A 85 -4.42 0.33 8.39
CA TRP A 85 -3.98 0.25 9.77
C TRP A 85 -4.19 1.60 10.45
N VAL A 86 -4.32 1.60 11.76
CA VAL A 86 -4.54 2.81 12.55
C VAL A 86 -3.68 2.80 13.80
N ALA A 87 -3.09 3.94 14.12
CA ALA A 87 -2.45 4.19 15.41
C ALA A 87 -3.34 5.10 16.24
N THR A 88 -3.97 4.55 17.26
CA THR A 88 -4.63 5.32 18.31
C THR A 88 -3.60 6.16 19.08
N ARG A 89 -4.04 7.15 19.84
CA ARG A 89 -3.13 8.09 20.51
C ARG A 89 -2.09 7.39 21.39
N ASP A 90 -2.47 6.35 22.08
CA ASP A 90 -1.57 5.52 22.89
C ASP A 90 -0.47 4.83 22.05
N LEU A 91 -0.78 4.34 20.84
CA LEU A 91 0.20 3.78 19.92
C LEU A 91 1.11 4.86 19.31
N GLN A 92 0.58 6.05 19.00
CA GLN A 92 1.39 7.17 18.51
C GLN A 92 2.45 7.59 19.53
N LEU A 93 2.13 7.56 20.82
CA LEU A 93 3.04 7.92 21.91
C LEU A 93 4.17 6.89 22.14
N LEU A 94 4.09 5.70 21.58
CA LEU A 94 5.14 4.69 21.63
C LEU A 94 6.25 4.93 20.60
N ARG A 95 5.99 5.75 19.58
CA ARG A 95 6.89 5.96 18.43
C ARG A 95 8.20 6.60 18.81
N TYR A 96 9.25 6.26 18.07
CA TYR A 96 10.57 6.87 18.19
C TYR A 96 11.33 6.83 16.83
N PRO A 97 12.45 7.55 16.71
CA PRO A 97 13.02 8.52 17.63
C PRO A 97 12.17 9.80 17.70
N GLU A 98 12.31 10.60 18.76
CA GLU A 98 11.58 11.87 18.91
C GLU A 98 11.82 12.82 17.73
N LYS A 99 13.09 12.88 17.27
CA LYS A 99 13.46 13.60 16.04
C LYS A 99 13.52 12.61 14.89
N SER A 100 12.49 12.60 14.07
CA SER A 100 12.33 11.70 12.92
C SER A 100 12.46 12.50 11.62
N ALA A 101 13.23 11.99 10.66
CA ALA A 101 13.25 12.53 9.31
C ALA A 101 12.00 12.15 8.48
N VAL A 102 11.16 11.26 9.01
CA VAL A 102 9.95 10.73 8.33
C VAL A 102 8.68 11.41 8.80
N ALA A 103 8.55 11.65 10.11
CA ALA A 103 7.34 12.20 10.72
C ALA A 103 7.69 13.30 11.74
N GLU A 104 7.16 14.51 11.56
CA GLU A 104 7.31 15.61 12.47
C GLU A 104 5.94 16.25 12.78
N PRO A 105 5.48 16.18 14.05
CA PRO A 105 6.07 15.40 15.16
C PRO A 105 6.04 13.89 14.87
N VAL A 106 6.85 13.09 15.58
CA VAL A 106 6.92 11.63 15.39
C VAL A 106 5.56 10.93 15.56
N THR A 107 4.65 11.57 16.30
CA THR A 107 3.27 11.11 16.52
C THR A 107 2.35 11.34 15.31
N ALA A 108 2.77 12.11 14.29
CA ALA A 108 1.95 12.37 13.10
C ALA A 108 1.76 11.11 12.23
N GLY A 109 0.63 11.04 11.52
CA GLY A 109 0.31 9.92 10.64
C GLY A 109 -0.42 8.80 11.36
N CYS A 110 -1.65 9.08 11.82
CA CYS A 110 -2.44 8.09 12.55
C CYS A 110 -3.00 6.96 11.68
N TYR A 111 -3.08 7.11 10.36
CA TYR A 111 -3.48 6.06 9.43
C TYR A 111 -2.32 5.62 8.55
N LEU A 112 -2.18 4.31 8.37
CA LEU A 112 -1.26 3.70 7.42
C LEU A 112 -2.06 2.82 6.47
N SER A 113 -1.79 2.90 5.18
CA SER A 113 -2.32 1.98 4.18
C SER A 113 -1.17 1.31 3.45
N THR A 114 -1.30 0.02 3.28
CA THR A 114 -0.31 -0.83 2.60
C THR A 114 -0.97 -1.60 1.49
N TYR A 115 -0.30 -1.69 0.33
CA TYR A 115 -0.82 -2.39 -0.84
C TYR A 115 0.30 -3.15 -1.53
N TRP A 116 -0.02 -4.33 -2.05
CA TRP A 116 0.91 -5.14 -2.84
C TRP A 116 0.62 -5.02 -4.33
N VAL A 117 1.64 -4.71 -5.10
CA VAL A 117 1.64 -4.74 -6.57
C VAL A 117 2.37 -5.99 -7.04
N THR A 118 1.78 -6.72 -7.98
CA THR A 118 2.33 -7.93 -8.57
C THR A 118 3.73 -7.69 -9.15
N GLU A 119 4.64 -8.63 -8.92
CA GLU A 119 6.00 -8.61 -9.47
C GLU A 119 6.00 -8.39 -10.99
N GLY A 120 6.87 -7.47 -11.46
CA GLY A 120 7.01 -7.12 -12.87
C GLY A 120 5.89 -6.25 -13.45
N ARG A 121 4.98 -5.70 -12.59
CA ARG A 121 3.82 -4.89 -13.05
C ARG A 121 3.82 -3.45 -12.54
N TYR A 122 4.95 -3.00 -12.05
CA TYR A 122 5.07 -1.66 -11.48
C TYR A 122 4.78 -0.54 -12.49
N ASP A 123 5.34 -0.64 -13.70
CA ASP A 123 5.21 0.42 -14.72
C ASP A 123 3.76 0.58 -15.20
N GLU A 124 3.06 -0.53 -15.43
CA GLU A 124 1.63 -0.49 -15.76
C GLU A 124 0.80 0.08 -14.62
N HIS A 125 1.13 -0.34 -13.38
CA HIS A 125 0.49 0.20 -12.20
C HIS A 125 0.70 1.71 -12.10
N MET A 126 1.92 2.20 -12.31
CA MET A 126 2.22 3.63 -12.22
C MET A 126 1.47 4.46 -13.27
N LYS A 127 1.37 3.99 -14.50
CA LYS A 127 0.56 4.64 -15.54
C LYS A 127 -0.90 4.76 -15.13
N TRP A 128 -1.46 3.68 -14.59
CA TRP A 128 -2.84 3.65 -14.12
C TRP A 128 -3.04 4.57 -12.91
N THR A 129 -2.22 4.43 -11.86
CA THR A 129 -2.42 5.15 -10.60
C THR A 129 -2.30 6.67 -10.77
N VAL A 130 -1.35 7.14 -11.58
CA VAL A 130 -1.23 8.58 -11.89
C VAL A 130 -2.46 9.06 -12.66
N GLY A 131 -2.91 8.30 -13.65
CA GLY A 131 -4.10 8.63 -14.44
C GLY A 131 -5.38 8.68 -13.60
N ILE A 132 -5.61 7.66 -12.78
CA ILE A 132 -6.83 7.59 -11.96
C ILE A 132 -6.85 8.68 -10.86
N ASN A 133 -5.71 8.97 -10.24
CA ASN A 133 -5.63 10.03 -9.24
C ASN A 133 -5.92 11.41 -9.83
N LYS A 134 -5.42 11.73 -11.04
CA LYS A 134 -5.77 12.95 -11.77
C LYS A 134 -7.28 13.02 -12.03
N ARG A 135 -7.89 11.90 -12.41
CA ARG A 135 -9.33 11.82 -12.68
C ARG A 135 -10.15 11.99 -11.39
N LEU A 136 -9.82 11.26 -10.32
CA LEU A 136 -10.50 11.38 -9.04
C LEU A 136 -10.40 12.80 -8.47
N ASN A 137 -9.25 13.47 -8.64
CA ASN A 137 -9.08 14.86 -8.22
C ASN A 137 -10.00 15.81 -9.03
N ARG A 138 -10.02 15.68 -10.37
CA ARG A 138 -10.89 16.47 -11.24
C ARG A 138 -12.37 16.29 -10.91
N ASP A 139 -12.74 15.05 -10.56
CA ASP A 139 -14.13 14.68 -10.25
C ASP A 139 -14.51 14.98 -8.79
N GLY A 140 -13.64 15.71 -8.02
CA GLY A 140 -13.89 16.12 -6.63
C GLY A 140 -13.90 14.97 -5.61
N ARG A 141 -13.36 13.79 -5.97
CA ARG A 141 -13.37 12.57 -5.15
C ARG A 141 -12.10 12.39 -4.31
N VAL A 142 -11.24 13.39 -4.22
CA VAL A 142 -10.02 13.36 -3.40
C VAL A 142 -10.25 14.21 -2.15
N TYR A 143 -10.16 13.61 -0.98
CA TYR A 143 -10.28 14.31 0.28
C TYR A 143 -9.06 15.22 0.51
N GLN A 144 -9.30 16.51 0.78
CA GLN A 144 -8.21 17.51 0.85
C GLN A 144 -7.67 17.72 2.27
N ASP A 145 -8.53 17.61 3.31
CA ASP A 145 -8.15 17.93 4.70
C ASP A 145 -7.34 16.81 5.36
N ARG A 146 -6.17 16.53 4.74
CA ARG A 146 -5.19 15.57 5.21
C ARG A 146 -3.77 15.97 4.84
N THR A 147 -2.81 15.44 5.57
CA THR A 147 -1.39 15.55 5.26
C THR A 147 -0.81 14.16 4.98
N HIS A 148 -0.13 14.01 3.86
CA HIS A 148 0.71 12.83 3.61
C HIS A 148 2.01 12.99 4.41
N VAL A 149 2.14 12.21 5.48
CA VAL A 149 3.34 12.20 6.34
C VAL A 149 4.44 11.40 5.66
N PHE A 150 4.08 10.23 5.14
CA PHE A 150 4.98 9.36 4.39
C PHE A 150 4.19 8.68 3.27
N THR A 151 4.66 8.76 2.04
CA THR A 151 4.05 8.06 0.92
C THR A 151 5.14 7.64 -0.05
N ALA A 152 5.28 6.34 -0.26
CA ALA A 152 6.28 5.79 -1.17
C ALA A 152 5.76 4.54 -1.87
N PHE A 153 5.98 4.46 -3.16
CA PHE A 153 6.08 3.18 -3.83
C PHE A 153 7.46 2.61 -3.56
N GLN A 154 7.54 1.31 -3.32
CA GLN A 154 8.75 0.68 -2.86
C GLN A 154 8.93 -0.69 -3.50
N ASP A 155 10.14 -0.96 -3.98
CA ASP A 155 10.55 -2.25 -4.51
C ASP A 155 10.73 -3.26 -3.37
N HIS A 156 10.21 -4.47 -3.52
CA HIS A 156 10.37 -5.54 -2.54
C HIS A 156 11.79 -6.10 -2.58
N ALA A 157 12.51 -5.94 -1.48
CA ALA A 157 13.91 -6.35 -1.38
C ALA A 157 14.07 -7.76 -0.80
N ALA A 158 13.34 -8.09 0.26
CA ALA A 158 13.40 -9.38 0.93
C ALA A 158 12.24 -9.58 1.90
N THR A 159 12.01 -10.83 2.29
CA THR A 159 11.17 -11.18 3.45
C THR A 159 11.92 -12.15 4.35
N VAL A 160 11.92 -11.90 5.65
CA VAL A 160 12.45 -12.79 6.69
C VAL A 160 11.29 -13.32 7.51
N TYR A 161 11.20 -14.64 7.64
CA TYR A 161 10.11 -15.32 8.34
C TYR A 161 10.62 -15.86 9.68
N ARG A 162 9.82 -15.74 10.75
CA ARG A 162 10.11 -16.33 12.06
C ARG A 162 10.25 -17.85 11.96
N ASP A 163 9.28 -18.48 11.34
CA ASP A 163 9.15 -19.95 11.31
C ASP A 163 9.55 -20.54 9.93
N GLY A 164 10.37 -19.82 9.18
CA GLY A 164 10.84 -20.25 7.87
C GLY A 164 9.68 -20.49 6.87
N ALA A 165 9.49 -21.74 6.45
CA ALA A 165 8.46 -22.10 5.48
C ALA A 165 7.09 -22.43 6.12
N ALA A 166 7.00 -22.54 7.44
CA ALA A 166 5.78 -22.99 8.13
C ALA A 166 4.72 -21.90 8.32
N GLY A 167 5.13 -20.64 8.38
CA GLY A 167 4.21 -19.50 8.58
C GLY A 167 3.53 -19.01 7.30
N PRO A 168 2.61 -18.04 7.42
CA PRO A 168 2.03 -17.34 6.28
C PRO A 168 3.13 -16.71 5.41
N ARG A 169 2.94 -16.72 4.09
CA ARG A 169 3.89 -16.11 3.15
C ARG A 169 3.59 -14.62 2.98
N ASP A 170 4.56 -13.86 2.50
CA ASP A 170 4.50 -12.41 2.31
C ASP A 170 3.35 -11.96 1.39
N PHE A 171 2.97 -12.76 0.39
CA PHE A 171 1.82 -12.45 -0.45
C PHE A 171 0.48 -12.56 0.28
N HIS A 172 0.41 -13.28 1.41
CA HIS A 172 -0.75 -13.33 2.30
C HIS A 172 -0.74 -12.25 3.39
N ALA A 173 0.34 -11.48 3.54
CA ALA A 173 0.56 -10.63 4.71
C ALA A 173 -0.54 -9.59 4.94
N LEU A 174 -1.19 -9.10 3.89
CA LEU A 174 -2.27 -8.12 4.02
C LEU A 174 -3.65 -8.75 4.22
N ASP A 175 -3.84 -10.01 3.85
CA ASP A 175 -5.11 -10.75 4.03
C ASP A 175 -5.14 -11.51 5.36
N HIS A 176 -3.98 -11.96 5.84
CA HIS A 176 -3.88 -12.68 7.11
C HIS A 176 -4.28 -11.78 8.29
N PRO A 177 -5.05 -12.26 9.29
CA PRO A 177 -5.61 -11.44 10.36
C PRO A 177 -4.57 -11.07 11.43
N TYR A 178 -3.44 -10.49 11.04
CA TYR A 178 -2.46 -9.96 11.99
C TYR A 178 -3.11 -8.96 12.94
N ALA A 179 -2.77 -9.06 14.23
CA ALA A 179 -3.26 -8.18 15.28
C ALA A 179 -2.54 -6.83 15.30
N GLY A 180 -1.34 -6.75 14.72
CA GLY A 180 -0.57 -5.52 14.66
C GLY A 180 0.41 -5.47 13.49
N LEU A 181 0.87 -4.25 13.23
CA LEU A 181 1.94 -3.93 12.29
C LEU A 181 2.88 -2.93 12.93
N VAL A 182 4.19 -3.09 12.71
CA VAL A 182 5.15 -2.02 13.01
C VAL A 182 5.81 -1.59 11.70
N LEU A 183 5.72 -0.30 11.41
CA LEU A 183 6.49 0.36 10.35
C LEU A 183 7.84 0.79 10.93
N GLU A 184 8.91 0.29 10.36
CA GLU A 184 10.27 0.71 10.66
C GLU A 184 10.88 1.34 9.40
N VAL A 185 11.50 2.51 9.57
CA VAL A 185 12.25 3.18 8.51
C VAL A 185 13.67 3.36 8.99
N VAL A 186 14.62 2.90 8.20
CA VAL A 186 16.05 2.94 8.50
C VAL A 186 16.78 3.63 7.37
N ASP A 187 17.61 4.61 7.69
CA ASP A 187 18.50 5.27 6.75
C ASP A 187 19.95 4.92 7.04
N VAL A 188 20.77 4.83 6.00
CA VAL A 188 22.23 4.78 6.09
C VAL A 188 22.82 6.15 5.72
N GLU A 189 24.03 6.42 6.17
CA GLU A 189 24.73 7.69 5.86
C GLU A 189 25.16 7.76 4.39
N LEU A 190 25.62 6.64 3.83
CA LEU A 190 26.14 6.56 2.47
C LEU A 190 25.36 5.49 1.68
N ALA A 191 25.04 5.78 0.42
CA ALA A 191 24.23 4.93 -0.42
C ALA A 191 24.80 3.50 -0.59
N GLU A 192 26.12 3.35 -0.64
CA GLU A 192 26.80 2.06 -0.74
C GLU A 192 26.62 1.16 0.47
N GLN A 193 26.26 1.72 1.63
CA GLN A 193 26.01 0.96 2.86
C GLN A 193 24.65 0.28 2.88
N ARG A 194 23.70 0.71 2.01
CA ARG A 194 22.33 0.19 2.03
C ARG A 194 22.26 -1.32 1.76
N GLU A 195 23.03 -1.83 0.81
CA GLU A 195 23.03 -3.26 0.49
C GLU A 195 23.71 -4.08 1.58
N GLU A 196 24.73 -3.53 2.25
CA GLU A 196 25.36 -4.17 3.41
C GLU A 196 24.41 -4.22 4.60
N LEU A 197 23.67 -3.14 4.84
CA LEU A 197 22.60 -3.10 5.85
C LEU A 197 21.51 -4.14 5.53
N LEU A 198 21.04 -4.22 4.28
CA LEU A 198 20.04 -5.20 3.87
C LEU A 198 20.52 -6.64 4.14
N GLU A 199 21.75 -6.95 3.80
CA GLU A 199 22.31 -8.29 4.05
C GLU A 199 22.45 -8.57 5.54
N TRP A 200 22.90 -7.61 6.35
CA TRP A 200 22.99 -7.75 7.79
C TRP A 200 21.61 -7.93 8.44
N LEU A 201 20.61 -7.14 8.02
CA LEU A 201 19.23 -7.29 8.47
C LEU A 201 18.72 -8.69 8.17
N ARG A 202 18.87 -9.15 6.94
CA ARG A 202 18.32 -10.41 6.45
C ARG A 202 18.99 -11.63 7.09
N SER A 203 20.32 -11.61 7.23
CA SER A 203 21.10 -12.78 7.62
C SER A 203 21.39 -12.88 9.11
N ARG A 204 21.36 -11.76 9.86
CA ARG A 204 21.79 -11.71 11.26
C ARG A 204 20.77 -11.09 12.20
N HIS A 205 20.31 -9.87 11.89
CA HIS A 205 19.50 -9.11 12.84
C HIS A 205 18.07 -9.64 12.93
N LEU A 206 17.37 -9.72 11.82
CA LEU A 206 15.95 -10.11 11.80
C LEU A 206 15.73 -11.57 12.21
N PRO A 207 16.53 -12.56 11.81
CA PRO A 207 16.38 -13.93 12.33
C PRO A 207 16.46 -13.99 13.86
N LYS A 208 17.36 -13.21 14.46
CA LYS A 208 17.49 -13.12 15.91
C LYS A 208 16.32 -12.37 16.56
N ALA A 209 15.90 -11.26 15.97
CA ALA A 209 14.81 -10.44 16.50
C ALA A 209 13.44 -11.13 16.39
N LEU A 210 13.23 -11.94 15.34
CA LEU A 210 12.02 -12.73 15.15
C LEU A 210 11.93 -13.95 16.07
N ALA A 211 13.08 -14.52 16.48
CA ALA A 211 13.08 -15.72 17.32
C ALA A 211 12.31 -15.49 18.64
N GLY A 212 11.25 -16.27 18.85
CA GLY A 212 10.39 -16.18 20.04
C GLY A 212 9.62 -14.86 20.17
N SER A 213 9.55 -14.05 19.09
CA SER A 213 8.73 -12.82 19.08
C SER A 213 7.32 -13.10 18.54
N PRO A 214 6.35 -12.21 18.78
CA PRO A 214 5.03 -12.32 18.16
C PRO A 214 5.03 -11.89 16.68
N ALA A 215 6.13 -11.36 16.14
CA ALA A 215 6.22 -11.04 14.73
C ALA A 215 6.42 -12.31 13.89
N ALA A 216 5.49 -12.58 12.97
CA ALA A 216 5.55 -13.76 12.11
C ALA A 216 6.54 -13.58 10.94
N MET A 217 6.68 -12.36 10.45
CA MET A 217 7.60 -12.01 9.38
C MET A 217 7.93 -10.52 9.37
N VAL A 218 8.98 -10.18 8.65
CA VAL A 218 9.36 -8.81 8.28
C VAL A 218 9.57 -8.76 6.78
N THR A 219 8.84 -7.87 6.10
CA THR A 219 9.09 -7.54 4.69
C THR A 219 9.93 -6.28 4.58
N ILE A 220 10.91 -6.27 3.70
CA ILE A 220 11.89 -5.19 3.52
C ILE A 220 11.72 -4.61 2.12
N PHE A 221 11.71 -3.29 2.02
CA PHE A 221 11.50 -2.56 0.78
C PHE A 221 12.55 -1.47 0.59
N ARG A 222 12.78 -1.12 -0.70
CA ARG A 222 13.56 0.05 -1.13
C ARG A 222 12.63 1.08 -1.74
N PRO A 223 12.64 2.35 -1.32
CA PRO A 223 11.85 3.38 -1.95
C PRO A 223 12.21 3.55 -3.43
N THR A 224 11.20 3.75 -4.26
CA THR A 224 11.36 4.10 -5.67
C THR A 224 10.97 5.56 -5.92
N PRO A 225 11.62 6.30 -6.82
CA PRO A 225 11.22 7.65 -7.16
C PRO A 225 9.80 7.69 -7.68
N LEU A 226 9.04 8.69 -7.26
CA LEU A 226 7.69 8.93 -7.80
C LEU A 226 7.78 9.63 -9.18
N PRO A 227 6.86 9.35 -10.11
CA PRO A 227 6.82 10.01 -11.41
C PRO A 227 6.74 11.53 -11.29
N GLY A 228 7.39 12.25 -12.22
CA GLY A 228 7.39 13.70 -12.24
C GLY A 228 6.02 14.33 -12.48
N ASP A 229 5.12 13.60 -13.15
CA ASP A 229 3.76 14.03 -13.49
C ASP A 229 2.69 13.64 -12.45
N ARG A 230 3.11 13.16 -11.27
CA ARG A 230 2.21 12.86 -10.13
C ARG A 230 1.50 14.12 -9.62
N MET A 231 0.49 13.94 -8.79
CA MET A 231 -0.18 15.04 -8.12
C MET A 231 0.78 15.79 -7.19
N THR A 232 0.77 17.10 -7.24
CA THR A 232 1.75 17.98 -6.55
C THR A 232 1.68 17.92 -5.02
N TYR A 233 0.54 17.55 -4.46
CA TYR A 233 0.35 17.38 -3.01
C TYR A 233 1.06 16.13 -2.46
N VAL A 234 1.44 15.19 -3.32
CA VAL A 234 2.29 14.05 -2.92
C VAL A 234 3.74 14.45 -3.11
N LYS A 235 4.45 14.63 -2.00
CA LYS A 235 5.87 14.98 -2.00
C LYS A 235 6.70 13.86 -2.66
N GLN A 236 7.86 14.22 -3.20
CA GLN A 236 8.82 13.22 -3.67
C GLN A 236 9.35 12.42 -2.48
N VAL A 237 9.67 11.16 -2.73
CA VAL A 237 10.24 10.28 -1.71
C VAL A 237 11.67 10.75 -1.39
N GLU A 238 11.98 10.89 -0.12
CA GLU A 238 13.34 11.12 0.38
C GLU A 238 14.03 9.78 0.65
N GLY A 239 15.35 9.78 0.66
CA GLY A 239 16.15 8.61 1.00
C GLY A 239 16.07 7.48 -0.04
N VAL A 240 15.81 7.78 -1.32
CA VAL A 240 15.67 6.77 -2.38
C VAL A 240 16.89 5.84 -2.45
N ASP A 241 18.08 6.37 -2.25
CA ASP A 241 19.33 5.61 -2.32
C ASP A 241 19.84 5.09 -0.96
N THR A 242 19.34 5.65 0.14
CA THR A 242 19.86 5.38 1.49
C THR A 242 18.89 4.66 2.41
N ARG A 243 17.61 4.59 2.05
CA ARG A 243 16.53 4.13 2.93
C ARG A 243 16.15 2.68 2.70
N LEU A 244 15.87 1.97 3.80
CA LEU A 244 15.08 0.74 3.81
C LEU A 244 13.82 0.97 4.66
N THR A 245 12.70 0.39 4.19
CA THR A 245 11.43 0.37 4.92
C THR A 245 11.08 -1.06 5.27
N LEU A 246 10.77 -1.32 6.53
CA LEU A 246 10.44 -2.64 7.04
C LEU A 246 9.01 -2.65 7.57
N LEU A 247 8.26 -3.70 7.28
CA LEU A 247 6.95 -3.97 7.85
C LEU A 247 7.00 -5.25 8.67
N TRP A 248 6.82 -5.12 9.98
CA TRP A 248 6.76 -6.23 10.94
C TRP A 248 5.30 -6.63 11.14
N PHE A 249 4.94 -7.84 10.78
CA PHE A 249 3.57 -8.36 10.91
C PHE A 249 3.43 -9.18 12.20
N LEU A 250 2.58 -8.70 13.13
CA LEU A 250 2.46 -9.22 14.48
C LEU A 250 1.17 -10.02 14.69
N GLU A 251 1.29 -11.16 15.36
CA GLU A 251 0.17 -12.00 15.81
C GLU A 251 -0.48 -11.49 17.11
N SER A 252 0.16 -10.54 17.81
CA SER A 252 -0.39 -9.87 18.98
C SER A 252 -0.46 -8.36 18.77
N ASP A 253 -1.21 -7.68 19.67
CA ASP A 253 -1.24 -6.22 19.70
C ASP A 253 0.18 -5.67 19.98
N PRO A 254 0.66 -4.69 19.24
CA PRO A 254 2.00 -4.11 19.46
C PRO A 254 2.22 -3.61 20.90
N ARG A 255 1.17 -3.13 21.58
CA ARG A 255 1.26 -2.65 22.97
C ARG A 255 1.73 -3.72 23.94
N GLU A 256 1.36 -4.98 23.69
CA GLU A 256 1.68 -6.11 24.56
C GLU A 256 3.17 -6.48 24.53
N CYS A 257 3.86 -6.17 23.44
CA CYS A 257 5.26 -6.57 23.24
C CYS A 257 6.22 -5.39 23.00
N TRP A 258 5.73 -4.15 22.93
CA TRP A 258 6.52 -2.98 22.54
C TRP A 258 7.77 -2.80 23.36
N GLN A 259 7.63 -2.76 24.67
CA GLN A 259 8.73 -2.49 25.59
C GLN A 259 9.83 -3.56 25.52
N GLU A 260 9.45 -4.82 25.35
CA GLU A 260 10.38 -5.92 25.33
C GLU A 260 11.06 -6.09 23.96
N ARG A 261 10.31 -5.87 22.88
CA ARG A 261 10.73 -6.27 21.53
C ARG A 261 11.17 -5.12 20.63
N PHE A 262 10.64 -3.93 20.81
CA PHE A 262 10.86 -2.84 19.86
C PHE A 262 11.68 -1.68 20.41
N THR A 263 11.57 -1.34 21.70
CA THR A 263 12.22 -0.15 22.29
C THR A 263 13.75 -0.12 22.06
N GLY A 264 14.42 -1.26 22.08
CA GLY A 264 15.88 -1.34 21.91
C GLY A 264 16.38 -1.65 20.49
N LEU A 265 15.48 -1.79 19.50
CA LEU A 265 15.92 -2.15 18.14
C LEU A 265 16.71 -1.03 17.47
N GLY A 266 16.33 0.24 17.70
CA GLY A 266 17.05 1.38 17.15
C GLY A 266 18.52 1.41 17.57
N ASP A 267 18.81 1.13 18.85
CA ASP A 267 20.20 1.06 19.36
C ASP A 267 20.97 -0.12 18.76
N GLN A 268 20.31 -1.24 18.51
CA GLN A 268 20.93 -2.39 17.86
C GLN A 268 21.29 -2.10 16.41
N VAL A 269 20.42 -1.37 15.67
CA VAL A 269 20.68 -0.94 14.30
C VAL A 269 21.85 0.06 14.27
N ALA A 270 21.83 1.07 15.13
CA ALA A 270 22.92 2.06 15.23
C ALA A 270 24.24 1.43 15.64
N GLY A 271 24.21 0.42 16.53
CA GLY A 271 25.39 -0.31 17.00
C GLY A 271 25.97 -1.33 15.99
N ALA A 272 25.35 -1.52 14.84
CA ALA A 272 25.81 -2.47 13.83
C ALA A 272 27.12 -2.04 13.12
N GLY A 273 27.52 -0.77 13.24
CA GLY A 273 28.71 -0.24 12.60
C GLY A 273 28.58 0.02 11.10
N LEU A 274 27.33 0.11 10.61
CA LEU A 274 26.99 0.27 9.19
C LEU A 274 26.55 1.70 8.83
N GLY A 275 26.79 2.69 9.69
CA GLY A 275 26.27 4.06 9.48
C GLY A 275 24.73 4.12 9.41
N ALA A 276 24.06 3.14 9.98
CA ALA A 276 22.59 3.00 9.93
C ALA A 276 21.93 3.62 11.17
N ARG A 277 20.74 4.22 10.98
CA ARG A 277 19.91 4.71 12.08
C ARG A 277 18.43 4.52 11.76
N VAL A 278 17.66 4.23 12.79
CA VAL A 278 16.21 4.19 12.69
C VAL A 278 15.69 5.63 12.64
N GLU A 279 14.95 5.94 11.58
CA GLU A 279 14.28 7.23 11.38
C GLU A 279 12.83 7.23 11.85
N LEU A 280 12.20 6.06 11.90
CA LEU A 280 10.85 5.89 12.45
C LEU A 280 10.66 4.45 12.89
N MET A 281 10.13 4.27 14.10
CA MET A 281 9.54 3.02 14.57
C MET A 281 8.11 3.32 15.02
N ALA A 282 7.11 2.81 14.30
CA ALA A 282 5.72 3.20 14.46
C ALA A 282 4.77 2.00 14.50
N PRO A 283 4.10 1.74 15.65
CA PRO A 283 3.12 0.66 15.76
C PRO A 283 1.74 1.08 15.28
N PHE A 284 0.99 0.08 14.77
CA PHE A 284 -0.39 0.21 14.31
C PHE A 284 -1.18 -1.06 14.62
N VAL A 285 -2.50 -0.93 14.71
CA VAL A 285 -3.45 -2.05 14.70
C VAL A 285 -4.29 -2.01 13.43
N PRO A 286 -4.88 -3.12 12.97
CA PRO A 286 -5.72 -3.10 11.77
C PRO A 286 -6.98 -2.26 11.99
N THR A 287 -7.41 -1.51 10.98
CA THR A 287 -8.76 -0.96 10.96
C THR A 287 -9.79 -2.08 10.88
N VAL A 288 -11.04 -1.80 11.26
CA VAL A 288 -12.16 -2.71 11.02
C VAL A 288 -12.93 -2.17 9.80
N PRO A 289 -12.78 -2.81 8.63
CA PRO A 289 -13.34 -2.29 7.38
C PRO A 289 -14.83 -1.96 7.48
N GLY A 290 -15.22 -0.85 6.85
CA GLY A 290 -16.59 -0.37 6.84
C GLY A 290 -17.07 0.26 8.15
N THR A 291 -16.18 0.50 9.13
CA THR A 291 -16.53 1.07 10.44
C THR A 291 -15.71 2.31 10.76
N ASP A 292 -16.17 3.06 11.79
CA ASP A 292 -15.44 4.20 12.38
C ASP A 292 -14.71 3.82 13.68
N ARG A 293 -14.48 2.53 13.89
CA ARG A 293 -13.76 2.06 15.08
C ARG A 293 -12.40 2.75 15.16
N TYR A 294 -12.07 3.26 16.33
CA TYR A 294 -10.85 4.00 16.68
C TYR A 294 -10.83 5.49 16.32
N VAL A 295 -11.75 6.02 15.53
CA VAL A 295 -11.73 7.44 15.08
C VAL A 295 -11.74 8.41 16.29
N ASP A 296 -12.46 8.08 17.34
CA ASP A 296 -12.56 8.82 18.60
C ASP A 296 -11.30 8.71 19.51
N ARG A 297 -10.31 7.90 19.09
CA ARG A 297 -9.10 7.60 19.87
C ARG A 297 -7.81 8.08 19.20
N LEU A 298 -7.92 8.93 18.19
CA LEU A 298 -6.76 9.39 17.40
C LEU A 298 -6.06 10.60 18.04
N ARG A 299 -6.73 11.33 18.94
CA ARG A 299 -6.24 12.56 19.57
C ARG A 299 -6.12 12.41 21.09
#